data_a4a7216a16151164ad1496ccee78e416
#
_entry.id   a4a7216a16151164ad1496ccee78e416
#
_cell.length_a   1.000
_cell.length_b   1.000
_cell.length_c   1.000
_cell.angle_alpha   90.00
_cell.angle_beta   90.00
_cell.angle_gamma   90.00
#
_symmetry.space_group_name_H-M   'P 1'
#
loop_
_entity.id
_entity.type
_entity.pdbx_description
1 polymer ?
#
loop_
_entity_poly.entity_id
_entity_poly.type
_entity_poly.pdbx_seq_one_letter_code
_entity_poly.pdbx_strand_id
1 'polypeptide(L)'
;MKMQLFLILLFYSLGVKAQIFDRETILSSGTDDSRINIIILPDGYTASEMTKFISDANELSNALFEESPYKEYIDFFNVYAIKVPSNESGASHPGTATDVSEPAHPVSTVDNYFGSTFDYYGIHRLLVATNSSAIYNVLANNFPNYVSFILYPCINQFLC
;
A
#
# COMPACT_ATOMS: atom_id res chain seq x y z
N MET A 1 53.96 -34.41 5.67
CA MET A 1 53.43 -33.13 6.20
C MET A 1 52.14 -32.84 5.46
N LYS A 2 50.99 -33.10 6.13
CA LYS A 2 49.66 -32.81 5.55
C LYS A 2 49.24 -31.41 6.00
N MET A 3 49.18 -30.48 5.07
CA MET A 3 48.71 -29.12 5.30
C MET A 3 47.17 -29.14 5.23
N GLN A 4 46.53 -29.07 6.39
CA GLN A 4 45.07 -28.92 6.47
C GLN A 4 44.70 -27.49 6.12
N LEU A 5 44.02 -27.34 4.97
CA LEU A 5 43.41 -26.09 4.53
C LEU A 5 42.15 -25.86 5.38
N PHE A 6 42.20 -24.92 6.32
CA PHE A 6 41.06 -24.50 7.14
C PHE A 6 40.21 -23.56 6.29
N LEU A 7 39.16 -24.13 5.70
CA LEU A 7 38.16 -23.35 4.94
C LEU A 7 37.26 -22.63 5.95
N ILE A 8 37.56 -21.37 6.25
CA ILE A 8 36.67 -20.54 7.02
C ILE A 8 35.52 -20.13 6.10
N LEU A 9 34.41 -20.86 6.20
CA LEU A 9 33.13 -20.46 5.64
C LEU A 9 32.64 -19.22 6.45
N LEU A 10 32.94 -18.04 5.94
CA LEU A 10 32.38 -16.80 6.42
C LEU A 10 30.89 -16.81 6.01
N PHE A 11 30.04 -17.26 6.92
CA PHE A 11 28.58 -17.04 6.79
C PHE A 11 28.34 -15.53 6.88
N TYR A 12 28.34 -14.87 5.75
CA TYR A 12 27.69 -13.58 5.62
C TYR A 12 26.19 -13.84 5.81
N SER A 13 25.72 -13.70 7.03
CA SER A 13 24.31 -13.53 7.28
C SER A 13 23.94 -12.17 6.67
N LEU A 14 23.44 -12.18 5.45
CA LEU A 14 22.68 -11.07 4.88
C LEU A 14 21.46 -10.93 5.78
N GLY A 15 21.59 -10.11 6.80
CA GLY A 15 20.48 -9.73 7.65
C GLY A 15 19.47 -9.03 6.74
N VAL A 16 18.41 -9.73 6.38
CA VAL A 16 17.22 -9.13 5.77
C VAL A 16 16.71 -8.15 6.82
N LYS A 17 17.06 -6.88 6.67
CA LYS A 17 16.48 -5.85 7.52
C LYS A 17 15.02 -5.73 7.14
N ALA A 18 14.13 -6.01 8.07
CA ALA A 18 12.72 -5.68 7.94
C ALA A 18 12.62 -4.18 7.63
N GLN A 19 11.97 -3.83 6.53
CA GLN A 19 11.78 -2.43 6.17
C GLN A 19 10.64 -1.87 7.02
N ILE A 20 11.00 -0.95 7.92
CA ILE A 20 10.06 -0.27 8.80
C ILE A 20 9.80 1.11 8.22
N PHE A 21 8.52 1.45 8.07
CA PHE A 21 8.04 2.73 7.59
C PHE A 21 7.37 3.52 8.71
N ASP A 22 7.34 4.84 8.58
CA ASP A 22 6.59 5.69 9.50
C ASP A 22 5.09 5.39 9.40
N ARG A 23 4.45 5.28 10.56
CA ARG A 23 3.01 5.09 10.70
C ARG A 23 2.37 6.34 11.29
N GLU A 24 1.27 6.77 10.70
CA GLU A 24 0.45 7.85 11.22
C GLU A 24 -0.93 7.34 11.64
N THR A 25 -1.43 7.82 12.78
CA THR A 25 -2.76 7.47 13.27
C THR A 25 -3.76 8.49 12.74
N ILE A 26 -4.71 8.02 11.92
CA ILE A 26 -5.78 8.84 11.35
C ILE A 26 -6.98 8.88 12.29
N LEU A 27 -7.38 7.72 12.81
CA LEU A 27 -8.47 7.57 13.77
C LEU A 27 -8.05 6.58 14.85
N SER A 28 -8.30 6.92 16.12
CA SER A 28 -8.07 6.00 17.24
C SER A 28 -9.28 5.98 18.16
N SER A 29 -9.96 4.85 18.23
CA SER A 29 -11.13 4.62 19.09
C SER A 29 -10.85 3.65 20.22
N GLY A 30 -9.65 3.08 20.29
CA GLY A 30 -9.22 2.17 21.37
C GLY A 30 -7.94 1.43 21.06
N THR A 31 -7.64 0.41 21.88
CA THR A 31 -6.43 -0.41 21.66
C THR A 31 -6.56 -1.28 20.43
N ASP A 32 -5.44 -1.55 19.76
CA ASP A 32 -5.40 -2.32 18.51
C ASP A 32 -6.05 -3.71 18.64
N ASP A 33 -5.90 -4.35 19.80
CA ASP A 33 -6.47 -5.69 20.08
C ASP A 33 -8.00 -5.70 20.25
N SER A 34 -8.59 -4.53 20.48
CA SER A 34 -10.03 -4.40 20.77
C SER A 34 -10.81 -3.69 19.68
N ARG A 35 -10.17 -3.37 18.56
CA ARG A 35 -10.74 -2.63 17.43
C ARG A 35 -10.45 -3.30 16.10
N ILE A 36 -11.28 -2.99 15.12
CA ILE A 36 -11.02 -3.31 13.73
C ILE A 36 -10.02 -2.26 13.21
N ASN A 37 -8.84 -2.70 12.83
CA ASN A 37 -7.79 -1.80 12.37
C ASN A 37 -7.82 -1.71 10.84
N ILE A 38 -8.08 -0.54 10.31
CA ILE A 38 -8.00 -0.24 8.88
C ILE A 38 -6.60 0.31 8.61
N ILE A 39 -5.90 -0.30 7.65
CA ILE A 39 -4.58 0.15 7.23
C ILE A 39 -4.67 0.75 5.85
N ILE A 40 -4.24 2.00 5.71
CA ILE A 40 -4.16 2.72 4.43
C ILE A 40 -2.72 2.67 3.96
N LEU A 41 -2.51 2.11 2.77
CA LEU A 41 -1.21 2.01 2.12
C LEU A 41 -1.17 2.88 0.86
N PRO A 42 -0.17 3.76 0.69
CA PRO A 42 -0.01 4.55 -0.53
C PRO A 42 0.53 3.67 -1.66
N ASP A 43 0.06 3.87 -2.88
CA ASP A 43 0.80 3.42 -4.04
C ASP A 43 0.86 4.52 -5.09
N GLY A 44 2.04 4.68 -5.72
CA GLY A 44 2.30 5.78 -6.62
C GLY A 44 2.45 7.14 -5.95
N TYR A 45 2.71 7.22 -4.65
CA TYR A 45 3.14 8.44 -3.96
C TYR A 45 4.65 8.39 -3.73
N THR A 46 5.39 9.36 -4.23
CA THR A 46 6.82 9.50 -3.98
C THR A 46 7.10 10.01 -2.56
N ALA A 47 8.36 9.97 -2.12
CA ALA A 47 8.74 10.47 -0.80
C ALA A 47 8.36 11.96 -0.58
N SER A 48 8.40 12.77 -1.64
CA SER A 48 7.98 14.19 -1.58
C SER A 48 6.47 14.38 -1.48
N GLU A 49 5.67 13.36 -1.81
CA GLU A 49 4.21 13.38 -1.81
C GLU A 49 3.58 12.77 -0.54
N MET A 50 4.39 12.36 0.44
CA MET A 50 3.87 11.75 1.68
C MET A 50 2.94 12.65 2.47
N THR A 51 3.13 13.97 2.43
CA THR A 51 2.18 14.92 3.04
C THR A 51 0.83 14.89 2.34
N LYS A 52 0.84 14.83 1.00
CA LYS A 52 -0.39 14.67 0.20
C LYS A 52 -1.07 13.34 0.53
N PHE A 53 -0.32 12.24 0.57
CA PHE A 53 -0.84 10.93 0.95
C PHE A 53 -1.60 10.97 2.28
N ILE A 54 -1.04 11.60 3.32
CA ILE A 54 -1.72 11.71 4.62
C ILE A 54 -2.99 12.55 4.53
N SER A 55 -2.99 13.61 3.73
CA SER A 55 -4.21 14.41 3.47
C SER A 55 -5.29 13.55 2.79
N ASP A 56 -4.92 12.81 1.75
CA ASP A 56 -5.82 11.94 1.01
C ASP A 56 -6.33 10.77 1.88
N ALA A 57 -5.48 10.21 2.76
CA ALA A 57 -5.87 9.18 3.71
C ALA A 57 -6.88 9.67 4.75
N ASN A 58 -6.74 10.91 5.22
CA ASN A 58 -7.73 11.54 6.10
C ASN A 58 -9.06 11.75 5.38
N GLU A 59 -9.03 12.25 4.13
CA GLU A 59 -10.23 12.45 3.33
C GLU A 59 -10.97 11.14 3.08
N LEU A 60 -10.24 10.08 2.70
CA LEU A 60 -10.79 8.74 2.50
C LEU A 60 -11.43 8.19 3.78
N SER A 61 -10.75 8.33 4.92
CA SER A 61 -11.25 7.90 6.22
C SER A 61 -12.54 8.65 6.59
N ASN A 62 -12.56 9.96 6.41
CA ASN A 62 -13.74 10.77 6.68
C ASN A 62 -14.92 10.34 5.79
N ALA A 63 -14.69 10.21 4.49
CA ALA A 63 -15.72 9.77 3.54
C ALA A 63 -16.30 8.39 3.91
N LEU A 64 -15.44 7.44 4.33
CA LEU A 64 -15.90 6.11 4.77
C LEU A 64 -16.85 6.23 5.97
N PHE A 65 -16.51 7.06 6.97
CA PHE A 65 -17.30 7.19 8.20
C PHE A 65 -18.43 8.23 8.12
N GLU A 66 -18.62 8.87 6.97
CA GLU A 66 -19.84 9.61 6.67
C GLU A 66 -20.98 8.70 6.19
N GLU A 67 -20.65 7.51 5.69
CA GLU A 67 -21.61 6.57 5.10
C GLU A 67 -22.07 5.50 6.09
N SER A 68 -23.36 5.18 6.03
CA SER A 68 -23.95 4.06 6.80
C SER A 68 -23.58 2.72 6.14
N PRO A 69 -23.21 1.67 6.91
CA PRO A 69 -23.30 1.54 8.37
C PRO A 69 -22.03 1.98 9.12
N TYR A 70 -20.96 2.41 8.44
CA TYR A 70 -19.67 2.69 9.09
C TYR A 70 -19.76 3.86 10.07
N LYS A 71 -20.60 4.84 9.79
CA LYS A 71 -20.85 5.99 10.63
C LYS A 71 -21.31 5.61 12.03
N GLU A 72 -22.22 4.65 12.15
CA GLU A 72 -22.80 4.19 13.41
C GLU A 72 -21.83 3.33 14.22
N TYR A 73 -20.81 2.77 13.56
CA TYR A 73 -19.84 1.87 14.15
C TYR A 73 -18.42 2.46 14.25
N ILE A 74 -18.26 3.77 14.05
CA ILE A 74 -16.95 4.44 14.03
C ILE A 74 -16.10 4.12 15.28
N ASP A 75 -16.74 4.00 16.44
CA ASP A 75 -16.05 3.70 17.71
C ASP A 75 -15.44 2.28 17.76
N PHE A 76 -15.73 1.43 16.79
CA PHE A 76 -15.14 0.08 16.69
C PHE A 76 -13.91 0.03 15.80
N PHE A 77 -13.52 1.14 15.17
CA PHE A 77 -12.43 1.19 14.22
C PHE A 77 -11.25 2.03 14.73
N ASN A 78 -10.05 1.59 14.39
CA ASN A 78 -8.87 2.44 14.28
C ASN A 78 -8.47 2.55 12.80
N VAL A 79 -7.88 3.67 12.39
CA VAL A 79 -7.36 3.88 11.04
C VAL A 79 -5.92 4.34 11.12
N TYR A 80 -5.06 3.67 10.39
CA TYR A 80 -3.64 3.97 10.31
C TYR A 80 -3.20 4.13 8.86
N ALA A 81 -2.28 5.06 8.62
CA ALA A 81 -1.60 5.22 7.36
C ALA A 81 -0.12 4.84 7.51
N ILE A 82 0.41 3.97 6.65
CA ILE A 82 1.83 3.59 6.63
C ILE A 82 2.48 4.29 5.43
N LYS A 83 3.50 5.12 5.67
CA LYS A 83 4.15 5.96 4.66
C LYS A 83 5.16 5.18 3.83
N VAL A 84 4.70 4.48 2.80
CA VAL A 84 5.54 3.68 1.90
C VAL A 84 5.77 4.43 0.59
N PRO A 85 6.95 5.04 0.36
CA PRO A 85 7.18 5.81 -0.85
C PRO A 85 7.43 4.90 -2.07
N SER A 86 6.82 5.25 -3.19
CA SER A 86 7.13 4.74 -4.52
C SER A 86 8.30 5.50 -5.14
N ASN A 87 8.98 4.89 -6.11
CA ASN A 87 10.05 5.54 -6.86
C ASN A 87 9.48 6.59 -7.82
N GLU A 88 8.32 6.31 -8.41
CA GLU A 88 7.61 7.20 -9.34
C GLU A 88 6.18 7.44 -8.89
N SER A 89 5.63 8.59 -9.29
CA SER A 89 4.26 9.00 -8.99
C SER A 89 3.28 8.39 -9.98
N GLY A 90 2.14 7.90 -9.48
CA GLY A 90 1.04 7.39 -10.28
C GLY A 90 0.95 5.87 -10.38
N ALA A 91 0.10 5.41 -11.30
CA ALA A 91 -0.13 4.00 -11.60
C ALA A 91 0.18 3.70 -13.06
N SER A 92 0.59 2.46 -13.34
CA SER A 92 0.83 2.02 -14.72
C SER A 92 -0.47 1.97 -15.52
N HIS A 93 -0.35 2.25 -16.81
CA HIS A 93 -1.47 2.26 -17.75
C HIS A 93 -1.05 1.48 -19.03
N PRO A 94 -1.22 0.15 -19.06
CA PRO A 94 -0.65 -0.69 -20.11
C PRO A 94 -1.39 -0.58 -21.44
N GLY A 95 -2.58 0.06 -21.50
CA GLY A 95 -3.38 0.18 -22.71
C GLY A 95 -3.96 -1.15 -23.19
N THR A 96 -4.22 -2.08 -22.26
CA THR A 96 -4.71 -3.44 -22.56
C THR A 96 -6.21 -3.61 -22.31
N ALA A 97 -6.93 -2.53 -22.03
CA ALA A 97 -8.37 -2.55 -21.86
C ALA A 97 -9.09 -3.05 -23.11
N THR A 98 -10.13 -3.84 -22.93
CA THR A 98 -10.96 -4.40 -23.99
C THR A 98 -12.42 -3.91 -23.95
N ASP A 99 -12.77 -3.18 -22.89
CA ASP A 99 -14.10 -2.60 -22.64
C ASP A 99 -14.26 -1.18 -23.18
N VAL A 100 -13.19 -0.58 -23.71
CA VAL A 100 -13.18 0.74 -24.35
C VAL A 100 -12.52 0.68 -25.72
N SER A 101 -12.95 1.56 -26.65
CA SER A 101 -12.41 1.61 -28.01
C SER A 101 -11.09 2.35 -28.11
N GLU A 102 -10.79 3.22 -27.17
CA GLU A 102 -9.55 4.02 -27.10
C GLU A 102 -9.08 4.10 -25.65
N PRO A 103 -7.76 4.02 -25.38
CA PRO A 103 -7.23 4.25 -24.05
C PRO A 103 -7.45 5.73 -23.67
N ALA A 104 -8.08 5.96 -22.52
CA ALA A 104 -8.36 7.32 -22.02
C ALA A 104 -7.10 8.10 -21.66
N HIS A 105 -5.98 7.41 -21.47
CA HIS A 105 -4.68 7.98 -21.09
C HIS A 105 -3.56 7.39 -21.95
N PRO A 106 -2.43 8.09 -22.07
CA PRO A 106 -1.25 7.53 -22.73
C PRO A 106 -0.81 6.24 -22.05
N VAL A 107 -0.35 5.26 -22.82
CA VAL A 107 0.29 4.06 -22.28
C VAL A 107 1.52 4.47 -21.49
N SER A 108 1.61 3.99 -20.27
CA SER A 108 2.71 4.31 -19.36
C SER A 108 3.03 3.14 -18.42
N THR A 109 4.29 3.03 -18.05
CA THR A 109 4.75 2.14 -16.99
C THR A 109 5.34 3.00 -15.88
N VAL A 110 4.92 2.74 -14.65
CA VAL A 110 5.32 3.50 -13.46
C VAL A 110 5.95 2.55 -12.47
N ASP A 111 7.10 2.92 -11.91
CA ASP A 111 7.78 2.17 -10.85
C ASP A 111 7.19 2.55 -9.49
N ASN A 112 6.00 2.04 -9.23
CA ASN A 112 5.33 2.19 -7.95
C ASN A 112 5.55 0.97 -7.04
N TYR A 113 5.40 1.15 -5.73
CA TYR A 113 5.85 0.17 -4.73
C TYR A 113 5.03 -1.13 -4.74
N PHE A 114 3.71 -1.02 -4.88
CA PHE A 114 2.79 -2.16 -4.82
C PHE A 114 2.32 -2.64 -6.19
N GLY A 115 2.83 -2.05 -7.26
CA GLY A 115 2.54 -2.46 -8.63
C GLY A 115 1.14 -2.08 -9.11
N SER A 116 0.62 -0.93 -8.69
CA SER A 116 -0.70 -0.49 -9.12
C SER A 116 -0.75 -0.24 -10.63
N THR A 117 -1.72 -0.88 -11.27
CA THR A 117 -1.95 -0.79 -12.71
C THR A 117 -3.43 -0.72 -13.04
N PHE A 118 -3.76 0.12 -14.00
CA PHE A 118 -5.06 0.14 -14.66
C PHE A 118 -5.20 -1.02 -15.64
N ASP A 119 -6.33 -1.09 -16.31
CA ASP A 119 -6.67 -2.08 -17.34
C ASP A 119 -6.62 -3.54 -16.85
N TYR A 120 -6.70 -3.77 -15.54
CA TYR A 120 -6.62 -5.11 -14.97
C TYR A 120 -7.79 -5.95 -15.47
N TYR A 121 -7.54 -7.19 -15.88
CA TYR A 121 -8.49 -8.07 -16.60
C TYR A 121 -9.12 -7.45 -17.85
N GLY A 122 -8.45 -6.48 -18.48
CA GLY A 122 -8.95 -5.82 -19.67
C GLY A 122 -10.05 -4.79 -19.41
N ILE A 123 -10.28 -4.43 -18.15
CA ILE A 123 -11.26 -3.43 -17.72
C ILE A 123 -10.53 -2.10 -17.48
N HIS A 124 -10.84 -1.08 -18.31
CA HIS A 124 -10.11 0.18 -18.34
C HIS A 124 -10.02 0.87 -16.97
N ARG A 125 -11.10 0.91 -16.23
CA ARG A 125 -11.17 1.62 -14.93
C ARG A 125 -10.76 0.78 -13.73
N LEU A 126 -10.43 -0.50 -13.94
CA LEU A 126 -10.05 -1.38 -12.84
C LEU A 126 -8.58 -1.17 -12.50
N LEU A 127 -8.34 -0.54 -11.36
CA LEU A 127 -7.02 -0.33 -10.78
C LEU A 127 -6.77 -1.36 -9.68
N VAL A 128 -5.64 -2.08 -9.78
CA VAL A 128 -5.28 -3.13 -8.83
C VAL A 128 -3.80 -3.04 -8.48
N ALA A 129 -3.46 -3.17 -7.20
CA ALA A 129 -2.09 -3.38 -6.75
C ALA A 129 -1.71 -4.86 -6.95
N THR A 130 -0.76 -5.13 -7.83
CA THR A 130 -0.42 -6.49 -8.27
C THR A 130 0.67 -7.16 -7.43
N ASN A 131 1.46 -6.39 -6.68
CA ASN A 131 2.54 -6.92 -5.84
C ASN A 131 2.05 -7.26 -4.43
N SER A 132 1.26 -8.32 -4.31
CA SER A 132 0.72 -8.79 -3.02
C SER A 132 1.82 -9.12 -2.02
N SER A 133 2.99 -9.61 -2.47
CA SER A 133 4.10 -9.93 -1.59
C SER A 133 4.65 -8.69 -0.89
N ALA A 134 4.77 -7.57 -1.59
CA ALA A 134 5.19 -6.30 -1.00
C ALA A 134 4.18 -5.81 0.04
N ILE A 135 2.88 -5.92 -0.26
CA ILE A 135 1.80 -5.57 0.67
C ILE A 135 1.93 -6.34 1.98
N TYR A 136 1.97 -7.69 1.90
CA TYR A 136 2.08 -8.53 3.09
C TYR A 136 3.38 -8.29 3.86
N ASN A 137 4.50 -8.04 3.19
CA ASN A 137 5.77 -7.72 3.84
C ASN A 137 5.69 -6.39 4.61
N VAL A 138 5.09 -5.35 4.02
CA VAL A 138 4.89 -4.08 4.72
C VAL A 138 4.01 -4.27 5.95
N LEU A 139 2.89 -4.96 5.82
CA LEU A 139 1.99 -5.21 6.94
C LEU A 139 2.67 -6.02 8.05
N ALA A 140 3.31 -7.12 7.72
CA ALA A 140 3.98 -7.99 8.69
C ALA A 140 5.07 -7.26 9.50
N ASN A 141 5.78 -6.32 8.86
CA ASN A 141 6.86 -5.59 9.50
C ASN A 141 6.40 -4.34 10.26
N ASN A 142 5.28 -3.74 9.86
CA ASN A 142 4.86 -2.44 10.39
C ASN A 142 3.56 -2.50 11.22
N PHE A 143 2.76 -3.56 11.04
CA PHE A 143 1.52 -3.77 11.78
C PHE A 143 1.22 -5.26 11.98
N PRO A 144 2.03 -6.01 12.76
CA PRO A 144 1.98 -7.49 12.83
C PRO A 144 0.66 -8.06 13.39
N ASN A 145 -0.10 -7.27 14.15
CA ASN A 145 -1.37 -7.70 14.76
C ASN A 145 -2.59 -7.28 13.93
N TYR A 146 -2.44 -7.12 12.62
CA TYR A 146 -3.55 -6.72 11.79
C TYR A 146 -4.59 -7.83 11.62
N VAL A 147 -5.86 -7.53 11.94
CA VAL A 147 -7.05 -8.25 11.44
C VAL A 147 -7.80 -7.21 10.60
N SER A 148 -7.78 -7.31 9.23
CA SER A 148 -7.67 -6.03 8.50
C SER A 148 -8.52 -5.92 7.27
N PHE A 149 -9.06 -4.74 7.10
CA PHE A 149 -9.33 -4.19 5.78
C PHE A 149 -8.15 -3.31 5.34
N ILE A 150 -7.66 -3.52 4.11
CA ILE A 150 -6.62 -2.70 3.50
C ILE A 150 -7.30 -1.82 2.48
N LEU A 151 -7.12 -0.49 2.62
CA LEU A 151 -7.61 0.48 1.65
C LEU A 151 -6.42 1.09 0.90
N TYR A 152 -6.56 1.25 -0.41
CA TYR A 152 -5.57 1.87 -1.27
C TYR A 152 -6.13 3.16 -1.84
N PRO A 153 -5.68 4.33 -1.36
CA PRO A 153 -5.96 5.57 -2.07
C PRO A 153 -5.11 5.62 -3.35
N CYS A 154 -5.75 5.94 -4.45
CA CYS A 154 -5.08 6.13 -5.74
C CYS A 154 -4.77 7.59 -5.96
N ILE A 155 -3.53 7.92 -6.40
CA ILE A 155 -3.19 9.29 -6.79
C ILE A 155 -4.07 9.76 -7.96
N ASN A 156 -4.67 10.93 -7.81
CA ASN A 156 -5.37 11.71 -8.84
C ASN A 156 -6.59 11.10 -9.51
N GLN A 157 -7.26 10.13 -8.90
CA GLN A 157 -8.55 9.70 -9.43
C GLN A 157 -9.60 9.74 -8.31
N PHE A 158 -10.50 10.68 -8.40
CA PHE A 158 -11.82 10.57 -7.80
C PHE A 158 -12.47 9.36 -8.45
N LEU A 159 -12.80 8.34 -7.64
CA LEU A 159 -13.42 7.08 -8.02
C LEU A 159 -12.43 5.94 -8.35
N CYS A 160 -12.05 5.22 -7.32
CA CYS A 160 -11.89 3.76 -7.44
C CYS A 160 -13.24 3.11 -7.19
#